data_3f444fb27074f3db5eec50ad72c1dfc5
#
_entry.id   3f444fb27074f3db5eec50ad72c1dfc5
#
_cell.length_a   1.000
_cell.length_b   1.000
_cell.length_c   1.000
_cell.angle_alpha   90.00
_cell.angle_beta   90.00
_cell.angle_gamma   90.00
#
_symmetry.space_group_name_H-M   'P 1'
#
loop_
_entity.id
_entity.type
_entity.pdbx_description
1 polymer ?
#
loop_
_entity_poly.entity_id
_entity_poly.type
_entity_poly.pdbx_seq_one_letter_code
_entity_poly.pdbx_strand_id
1 'polypeptide(L)'
;MQPRPEDLGKMAENTFVSLCKQAGFIANTSNDDKGGWDVEVETFRDGELNFSNHSYPVCRVQVKSSSKKKGKVRVTFSNLLNLIQYNGASFIIYFEYSTGEILPDTAYLLEIDKGLSRDVLVAAREREVSNKNFKINKNEYTIIFQEKHKLTSFSGDSLSRAISKYIG
;
A
#
# COMPACT_ATOMS: atom_id res chain seq x y z
N MET A 1 3.08 20.04 18.25
CA MET A 1 3.23 20.46 16.83
C MET A 1 2.87 19.27 15.93
N GLN A 2 1.96 19.47 15.00
CA GLN A 2 1.65 18.42 14.04
C GLN A 2 2.80 18.28 13.04
N PRO A 3 3.26 17.06 12.73
CA PRO A 3 4.21 16.87 11.64
C PRO A 3 3.59 17.36 10.32
N ARG A 4 4.42 17.89 9.45
CA ARG A 4 3.98 18.25 8.11
C ARG A 4 3.51 17.00 7.36
N PRO A 5 2.61 17.10 6.38
CA PRO A 5 2.14 15.95 5.62
C PRO A 5 3.28 15.11 4.99
N GLU A 6 4.34 15.77 4.55
CA GLU A 6 5.53 15.11 3.99
C GLU A 6 6.28 14.28 5.04
N ASP A 7 6.41 14.82 6.25
CA ASP A 7 7.05 14.12 7.37
C ASP A 7 6.20 12.92 7.82
N LEU A 8 4.88 13.08 7.83
CA LEU A 8 3.95 12.00 8.14
C LEU A 8 4.03 10.86 7.12
N GLY A 9 4.12 11.19 5.84
CA GLY A 9 4.31 10.21 4.76
C GLY A 9 5.59 9.40 4.95
N LYS A 10 6.70 10.06 5.28
CA LYS A 10 7.97 9.40 5.52
C LYS A 10 7.94 8.53 6.79
N MET A 11 7.31 9.01 7.84
CA MET A 11 7.08 8.23 9.06
C MET A 11 6.29 6.94 8.76
N ALA A 12 5.25 7.04 7.95
CA ALA A 12 4.41 5.91 7.57
C ALA A 12 5.20 4.87 6.76
N GLU A 13 6.01 5.30 5.81
CA GLU A 13 6.90 4.39 5.06
C GLU A 13 7.86 3.65 6.00
N ASN A 14 8.51 4.38 6.91
CA ASN A 14 9.42 3.79 7.87
C ASN A 14 8.71 2.82 8.82
N THR A 15 7.49 3.15 9.23
CA THR A 15 6.64 2.29 10.04
C THR A 15 6.32 0.98 9.31
N PHE A 16 5.96 1.07 8.04
CA PHE A 16 5.67 -0.11 7.23
C PHE A 16 6.91 -1.00 7.05
N VAL A 17 8.07 -0.41 6.75
CA VAL A 17 9.34 -1.14 6.64
C VAL A 17 9.66 -1.88 7.95
N SER A 18 9.44 -1.23 9.08
CA SER A 18 9.63 -1.84 10.41
C SER A 18 8.68 -3.03 10.64
N LEU A 19 7.41 -2.88 10.27
CA LEU A 19 6.44 -3.99 10.34
C LEU A 19 6.84 -5.17 9.45
N CYS A 20 7.34 -4.91 8.25
CA CYS A 20 7.84 -5.94 7.35
C CYS A 20 8.98 -6.74 7.99
N LYS A 21 9.93 -6.04 8.62
CA LYS A 21 11.03 -6.71 9.33
C LYS A 21 10.53 -7.58 10.48
N GLN A 22 9.57 -7.10 11.25
CA GLN A 22 8.95 -7.89 12.32
C GLN A 22 8.20 -9.10 11.78
N ALA A 23 7.65 -9.01 10.57
CA ALA A 23 6.96 -10.11 9.90
C ALA A 23 7.91 -11.12 9.25
N GLY A 24 9.21 -10.85 9.23
CA GLY A 24 10.19 -11.69 8.56
C GLY A 24 10.31 -11.43 7.05
N PHE A 25 9.76 -10.32 6.58
CA PHE A 25 9.86 -9.89 5.18
C PHE A 25 11.07 -8.97 4.95
N ILE A 26 11.51 -8.93 3.70
CA ILE A 26 12.47 -7.93 3.21
C ILE A 26 11.68 -6.82 2.56
N ALA A 27 11.91 -5.58 2.96
CA ALA A 27 11.26 -4.42 2.41
C ALA A 27 12.26 -3.57 1.64
N ASN A 28 12.00 -3.39 0.34
CA ASN A 28 12.79 -2.53 -0.53
C ASN A 28 12.01 -1.28 -0.86
N THR A 29 12.51 -0.13 -0.42
CA THR A 29 11.87 1.15 -0.72
C THR A 29 12.17 1.59 -2.14
N SER A 30 11.17 2.19 -2.79
CA SER A 30 11.35 2.78 -4.12
C SER A 30 12.04 4.13 -4.03
N ASN A 31 13.06 4.34 -4.85
CA ASN A 31 13.71 5.64 -5.01
C ASN A 31 13.12 6.44 -6.18
N ASP A 32 12.13 5.88 -6.88
CA ASP A 32 11.50 6.50 -8.05
C ASP A 32 9.99 6.67 -7.80
N ASP A 33 9.57 7.93 -7.68
CA ASP A 33 8.16 8.30 -7.49
C ASP A 33 7.26 7.93 -8.67
N LYS A 34 7.84 7.58 -9.82
CA LYS A 34 7.08 7.26 -11.03
C LYS A 34 6.48 5.85 -11.04
N GLY A 35 6.97 4.96 -10.17
CA GLY A 35 6.54 3.56 -10.14
C GLY A 35 5.17 3.31 -9.55
N GLY A 36 4.59 4.29 -8.85
CA GLY A 36 3.29 4.17 -8.21
C GLY A 36 3.26 3.33 -6.94
N TRP A 37 4.39 2.80 -6.50
CA TRP A 37 4.53 2.03 -5.26
C TRP A 37 5.69 2.56 -4.43
N ASP A 38 5.58 2.40 -3.11
CA ASP A 38 6.58 2.90 -2.17
C ASP A 38 7.51 1.80 -1.69
N VAL A 39 6.99 0.58 -1.53
CA VAL A 39 7.75 -0.56 -0.99
C VAL A 39 7.44 -1.81 -1.79
N GLU A 40 8.49 -2.53 -2.18
CA GLU A 40 8.38 -3.89 -2.69
C GLU A 40 8.75 -4.85 -1.57
N VAL A 41 7.87 -5.79 -1.29
CA VAL A 41 8.06 -6.79 -0.23
C VAL A 41 8.56 -8.08 -0.83
N GLU A 42 9.61 -8.63 -0.24
CA GLU A 42 10.21 -9.89 -0.66
C GLU A 42 10.23 -10.87 0.51
N THR A 43 10.23 -12.15 0.18
CA THR A 43 10.39 -13.20 1.17
C THR A 43 11.38 -14.25 0.67
N PHE A 44 11.91 -15.05 1.60
CA PHE A 44 12.73 -16.21 1.26
C PHE A 44 11.84 -17.41 0.96
N ARG A 45 12.24 -18.25 0.02
CA ARG A 45 11.58 -19.54 -0.21
C ARG A 45 11.93 -20.49 0.94
N ASP A 46 10.89 -20.96 1.61
CA ASP A 46 11.05 -22.01 2.61
C ASP A 46 11.29 -23.37 1.96
N GLY A 47 12.16 -24.17 2.55
CA GLY A 47 12.27 -25.60 2.27
C GLY A 47 13.14 -26.02 1.10
N GLU A 48 13.81 -25.12 0.43
CA GLU A 48 14.83 -25.50 -0.55
C GLU A 48 16.21 -25.53 0.09
N LEU A 49 16.92 -26.65 -0.07
CA LEU A 49 18.33 -26.77 0.23
C LEU A 49 19.11 -25.86 -0.73
N ASN A 50 19.17 -24.59 -0.44
CA ASN A 50 19.78 -23.65 -1.35
C ASN A 50 21.08 -23.08 -0.82
N PHE A 51 22.08 -23.26 -1.63
CA PHE A 51 23.37 -22.58 -1.51
C PHE A 51 23.29 -21.08 -1.85
N SER A 52 22.11 -20.60 -2.21
CA SER A 52 21.85 -19.18 -2.53
C SER A 52 20.60 -18.71 -1.78
N ASN A 53 20.78 -17.75 -0.89
CA ASN A 53 19.70 -17.05 -0.22
C ASN A 53 19.01 -16.12 -1.25
N HIS A 54 18.14 -16.68 -2.09
CA HIS A 54 17.37 -15.88 -3.02
C HIS A 54 16.05 -15.45 -2.38
N SER A 55 15.89 -14.15 -2.23
CA SER A 55 14.61 -13.54 -1.99
C SER A 55 13.85 -13.38 -3.30
N TYR A 56 12.55 -13.35 -3.26
CA TYR A 56 11.71 -13.06 -4.41
C TYR A 56 10.57 -12.10 -4.07
N PRO A 57 10.20 -11.22 -4.99
CA PRO A 57 9.10 -10.29 -4.77
C PRO A 57 7.79 -11.04 -4.54
N VAL A 58 7.04 -10.65 -3.51
CA VAL A 58 5.71 -11.20 -3.23
C VAL A 58 4.61 -10.16 -3.47
N CYS A 59 4.90 -8.89 -3.24
CA CYS A 59 3.92 -7.84 -3.49
C CYS A 59 4.57 -6.46 -3.58
N ARG A 60 3.82 -5.53 -4.15
CA ARG A 60 4.12 -4.09 -4.12
C ARG A 60 3.08 -3.38 -3.27
N VAL A 61 3.52 -2.39 -2.51
CA VAL A 61 2.67 -1.68 -1.55
C VAL A 61 2.84 -0.18 -1.75
N GLN A 62 1.72 0.51 -1.83
CA GLN A 62 1.69 1.95 -1.67
C GLN A 62 1.30 2.29 -0.24
N VAL A 63 2.08 3.15 0.40
CA VAL A 63 1.87 3.56 1.78
C VAL A 63 1.16 4.91 1.80
N LYS A 64 0.06 4.99 2.54
CA LYS A 64 -0.69 6.22 2.76
C LYS A 64 -0.85 6.46 4.25
N SER A 65 -1.00 7.72 4.61
CA SER A 65 -1.16 8.12 6.01
C SER A 65 -2.02 9.36 6.14
N SER A 66 -2.63 9.51 7.29
CA SER A 66 -3.39 10.71 7.63
C SER A 66 -3.41 10.91 9.15
N SER A 67 -3.44 12.17 9.57
CA SER A 67 -3.74 12.55 10.95
C SER A 67 -5.25 12.69 11.20
N LYS A 68 -6.05 12.50 10.15
CA LYS A 68 -7.52 12.55 10.22
C LYS A 68 -8.08 11.15 10.03
N LYS A 69 -8.92 10.71 10.96
CA LYS A 69 -9.51 9.35 10.95
C LYS A 69 -10.70 9.29 9.99
N LYS A 70 -10.43 9.35 8.70
CA LYS A 70 -11.46 9.37 7.65
C LYS A 70 -11.79 8.00 7.05
N GLY A 71 -10.94 6.99 7.26
CA GLY A 71 -11.10 5.66 6.67
C GLY A 71 -11.05 5.67 5.14
N LYS A 72 -10.47 6.68 4.53
CA LYS A 72 -10.35 6.82 3.07
C LYS A 72 -9.13 7.64 2.69
N VAL A 73 -8.61 7.37 1.50
CA VAL A 73 -7.49 8.11 0.92
C VAL A 73 -7.74 8.34 -0.57
N ARG A 74 -7.08 9.36 -1.11
CA ARG A 74 -7.05 9.60 -2.55
C ARG A 74 -5.73 9.14 -3.13
N VAL A 75 -5.82 8.45 -4.26
CA VAL A 75 -4.65 7.94 -4.99
C VAL A 75 -4.80 8.35 -6.44
N THR A 76 -3.72 8.84 -7.06
CA THR A 76 -3.77 9.20 -8.48
C THR A 76 -4.08 7.98 -9.34
N PHE A 77 -4.81 8.19 -10.43
CA PHE A 77 -5.09 7.10 -11.37
C PHE A 77 -3.81 6.47 -11.92
N SER A 78 -2.77 7.29 -12.18
CA SER A 78 -1.50 6.76 -12.66
C SER A 78 -0.86 5.79 -11.67
N ASN A 79 -0.86 6.10 -10.38
CA ASN A 79 -0.34 5.19 -9.36
C ASN A 79 -1.14 3.91 -9.26
N LEU A 80 -2.47 4.01 -9.28
CA LEU A 80 -3.35 2.83 -9.26
C LEU A 80 -3.15 1.95 -10.50
N LEU A 81 -3.05 2.57 -11.68
CA LEU A 81 -2.83 1.81 -12.92
C LEU A 81 -1.49 1.07 -12.89
N ASN A 82 -0.44 1.69 -12.37
CA ASN A 82 0.86 1.02 -12.20
C ASN A 82 0.76 -0.19 -11.26
N LEU A 83 0.03 -0.05 -10.17
CA LEU A 83 -0.21 -1.17 -9.24
C LEU A 83 -1.07 -2.27 -9.87
N ILE A 84 -2.09 -1.90 -10.65
CA ILE A 84 -2.97 -2.84 -11.37
C ILE A 84 -2.19 -3.64 -12.42
N GLN A 85 -1.25 -2.99 -13.12
CA GLN A 85 -0.45 -3.62 -14.16
C GLN A 85 0.65 -4.54 -13.63
N TYR A 86 0.95 -4.46 -12.34
CA TYR A 86 1.96 -5.31 -11.74
C TYR A 86 1.53 -6.78 -11.77
N ASN A 87 2.46 -7.64 -12.12
CA ASN A 87 2.22 -9.08 -12.34
C ASN A 87 2.15 -9.91 -11.05
N GLY A 88 2.25 -9.27 -9.90
CA GLY A 88 2.10 -9.86 -8.58
C GLY A 88 0.97 -9.20 -7.80
N ALA A 89 0.87 -9.51 -6.54
CA ALA A 89 -0.10 -8.87 -5.64
C ALA A 89 0.29 -7.41 -5.37
N SER A 90 -0.69 -6.54 -5.35
CA SER A 90 -0.52 -5.12 -5.01
C SER A 90 -1.46 -4.73 -3.89
N PHE A 91 -0.97 -3.90 -2.99
CA PHE A 91 -1.72 -3.45 -1.81
C PHE A 91 -1.58 -1.95 -1.63
N ILE A 92 -2.56 -1.39 -0.94
CA ILE A 92 -2.46 -0.08 -0.30
C ILE A 92 -2.51 -0.32 1.21
N ILE A 93 -1.50 0.15 1.94
CA ILE A 93 -1.56 0.22 3.39
C ILE A 93 -1.81 1.66 3.80
N TYR A 94 -2.74 1.85 4.72
CA TYR A 94 -3.15 3.16 5.21
C TYR A 94 -3.06 3.22 6.72
N PHE A 95 -2.29 4.18 7.22
CA PHE A 95 -2.10 4.42 8.63
C PHE A 95 -2.83 5.68 9.07
N GLU A 96 -3.58 5.57 10.17
CA GLU A 96 -4.20 6.71 10.83
C GLU A 96 -3.46 6.99 12.14
N TYR A 97 -2.99 8.23 12.27
CA TYR A 97 -2.24 8.69 13.44
C TYR A 97 -3.10 9.67 14.24
N SER A 98 -3.03 9.56 15.57
CA SER A 98 -3.49 10.64 16.44
C SER A 98 -2.46 11.77 16.44
N THR A 99 -2.94 12.99 16.69
CA THR A 99 -2.10 14.19 16.73
C THR A 99 -0.95 14.04 17.74
N GLY A 100 0.27 14.21 17.25
CA GLY A 100 1.48 14.15 18.08
C GLY A 100 2.02 12.75 18.37
N GLU A 101 1.34 11.70 17.90
CA GLU A 101 1.79 10.32 18.09
C GLU A 101 2.78 9.89 17.01
N ILE A 102 3.76 9.08 17.40
CA ILE A 102 4.78 8.52 16.50
C ILE A 102 4.28 7.23 15.85
N LEU A 103 3.46 6.45 16.58
CA LEU A 103 2.88 5.20 16.08
C LEU A 103 1.44 5.43 15.64
N PRO A 104 0.98 4.73 14.59
CA PRO A 104 -0.40 4.84 14.16
C PRO A 104 -1.35 4.16 15.14
N ASP A 105 -2.56 4.71 15.24
CA ASP A 105 -3.64 4.09 16.02
C ASP A 105 -4.26 2.91 15.27
N THR A 106 -4.32 3.02 13.94
CA THR A 106 -5.01 2.07 13.08
C THR A 106 -4.24 1.90 11.79
N ALA A 107 -4.22 0.68 11.30
CA ALA A 107 -3.66 0.33 10.00
C ALA A 107 -4.67 -0.49 9.20
N TYR A 108 -4.85 -0.14 7.93
CA TYR A 108 -5.69 -0.86 6.98
C TYR A 108 -4.83 -1.38 5.85
N LEU A 109 -5.03 -2.63 5.49
CA LEU A 109 -4.40 -3.24 4.32
C LEU A 109 -5.48 -3.65 3.33
N LEU A 110 -5.42 -3.09 2.13
CA LEU A 110 -6.37 -3.35 1.07
C LEU A 110 -5.65 -3.91 -0.14
N GLU A 111 -6.06 -5.10 -0.60
CA GLU A 111 -5.57 -5.66 -1.84
C GLU A 111 -6.23 -4.96 -3.03
N ILE A 112 -5.42 -4.65 -4.05
CA ILE A 112 -5.94 -4.22 -5.35
C ILE A 112 -6.32 -5.48 -6.13
N ASP A 113 -7.50 -5.99 -5.83
CA ASP A 113 -8.05 -7.19 -6.45
C ASP A 113 -8.66 -6.89 -7.82
N LYS A 114 -9.20 -7.92 -8.45
CA LYS A 114 -9.85 -7.78 -9.77
C LYS A 114 -11.04 -6.85 -9.75
N GLY A 115 -11.83 -6.88 -8.66
CA GLY A 115 -13.00 -6.01 -8.50
C GLY A 115 -12.62 -4.55 -8.42
N LEU A 116 -11.68 -4.20 -7.56
CA LEU A 116 -11.18 -2.84 -7.43
C LEU A 116 -10.49 -2.37 -8.72
N SER A 117 -9.67 -3.23 -9.33
CA SER A 117 -9.01 -2.93 -10.61
C SER A 117 -10.02 -2.55 -11.69
N ARG A 118 -11.09 -3.32 -11.80
CA ARG A 118 -12.19 -3.06 -12.72
C ARG A 118 -12.86 -1.72 -12.44
N ASP A 119 -13.17 -1.45 -11.18
CA ASP A 119 -13.83 -0.20 -10.78
C ASP A 119 -12.97 1.02 -11.11
N VAL A 120 -11.68 0.95 -10.85
CA VAL A 120 -10.72 2.01 -11.18
C VAL A 120 -10.64 2.24 -12.69
N LEU A 121 -10.54 1.18 -13.48
CA LEU A 121 -10.46 1.27 -14.94
C LEU A 121 -11.73 1.86 -15.54
N VAL A 122 -12.90 1.45 -15.06
CA VAL A 122 -14.19 2.00 -15.48
C VAL A 122 -14.28 3.49 -15.13
N ALA A 123 -13.92 3.86 -13.91
CA ALA A 123 -13.95 5.26 -13.46
C ALA A 123 -13.00 6.13 -14.29
N ALA A 124 -11.80 5.65 -14.60
CA ALA A 124 -10.84 6.37 -15.43
C ALA A 124 -11.41 6.63 -16.84
N ARG A 125 -12.01 5.60 -17.44
CA ARG A 125 -12.59 5.72 -18.78
C ARG A 125 -13.80 6.67 -18.80
N GLU A 126 -14.67 6.58 -17.84
CA GLU A 126 -15.81 7.48 -17.73
C GLU A 126 -15.39 8.94 -17.60
N ARG A 127 -14.37 9.21 -16.77
CA ARG A 127 -13.84 10.56 -16.60
C ARG A 127 -13.12 11.06 -17.85
N GLU A 128 -12.40 10.21 -18.55
CA GLU A 128 -11.73 10.55 -19.80
C GLU A 128 -12.74 11.00 -20.86
N VAL A 129 -13.88 10.31 -20.95
CA VAL A 129 -14.94 10.61 -21.90
C VAL A 129 -15.69 11.90 -21.53
N SER A 130 -15.95 12.12 -20.24
CA SER A 130 -16.76 13.23 -19.75
C SER A 130 -15.99 14.54 -19.51
N ASN A 131 -14.68 14.47 -19.38
CA ASN A 131 -13.84 15.61 -19.03
C ASN A 131 -12.58 15.67 -19.90
N LYS A 132 -12.51 16.64 -20.81
CA LYS A 132 -11.34 16.84 -21.69
C LYS A 132 -10.07 17.20 -20.94
N ASN A 133 -10.18 17.68 -19.72
CA ASN A 133 -9.04 18.07 -18.88
C ASN A 133 -8.58 16.94 -17.96
N PHE A 134 -9.19 15.77 -18.05
CA PHE A 134 -8.81 14.62 -17.24
C PHE A 134 -7.38 14.17 -17.57
N LYS A 135 -6.58 14.02 -16.53
CA LYS A 135 -5.19 13.50 -16.61
C LYS A 135 -4.96 12.49 -15.51
N ILE A 136 -4.51 11.30 -15.88
CA ILE A 136 -4.29 10.19 -14.93
C ILE A 136 -3.27 10.53 -13.85
N ASN A 137 -2.30 11.39 -14.14
CA ASN A 137 -1.26 11.79 -13.18
C ASN A 137 -1.67 12.93 -12.24
N LYS A 138 -2.83 13.55 -12.47
CA LYS A 138 -3.35 14.67 -11.66
C LYS A 138 -4.67 14.36 -10.99
N ASN A 139 -5.52 13.55 -11.62
CA ASN A 139 -6.81 13.16 -11.07
C ASN A 139 -6.68 11.95 -10.17
N GLU A 140 -7.47 11.95 -9.11
CA GLU A 140 -7.39 10.98 -8.03
C GLU A 140 -8.69 10.17 -7.92
N TYR A 141 -8.52 8.91 -7.51
CA TYR A 141 -9.61 8.01 -7.15
C TYR A 141 -9.64 7.84 -5.64
N THR A 142 -10.81 7.87 -5.04
CA THR A 142 -10.97 7.70 -3.59
C THR A 142 -11.07 6.21 -3.24
N ILE A 143 -10.13 5.74 -2.44
CA ILE A 143 -10.14 4.40 -1.84
C ILE A 143 -10.80 4.48 -0.48
N ILE A 144 -11.84 3.67 -0.28
CA ILE A 144 -12.57 3.58 1.00
C ILE A 144 -12.19 2.27 1.69
N PHE A 145 -11.71 2.38 2.93
CA PHE A 145 -11.35 1.22 3.74
C PHE A 145 -12.54 0.79 4.59
N GLN A 146 -12.75 -0.50 4.66
CA GLN A 146 -13.79 -1.12 5.48
C GLN A 146 -13.16 -1.76 6.72
N GLU A 147 -13.97 -2.11 7.69
CA GLU A 147 -13.51 -2.75 8.92
C GLU A 147 -12.75 -4.06 8.64
N LYS A 148 -13.16 -4.82 7.62
CA LYS A 148 -12.46 -6.05 7.19
C LYS A 148 -11.03 -5.84 6.71
N HIS A 149 -10.67 -4.61 6.32
CA HIS A 149 -9.32 -4.26 5.88
C HIS A 149 -8.39 -3.90 7.04
N LYS A 150 -8.94 -3.68 8.22
CA LYS A 150 -8.20 -3.28 9.40
C LYS A 150 -7.32 -4.41 9.90
N LEU A 151 -6.06 -4.12 10.19
CA LEU A 151 -5.18 -5.09 10.84
C LEU A 151 -5.67 -5.31 12.27
N THR A 152 -5.69 -6.58 12.71
CA THR A 152 -6.18 -6.96 14.05
C THR A 152 -5.30 -6.41 15.17
N SER A 153 -4.02 -6.23 14.89
CA SER A 153 -3.07 -5.59 15.79
C SER A 153 -1.97 -4.90 14.98
N PHE A 154 -1.33 -3.92 15.60
CA PHE A 154 -0.18 -3.25 15.00
C PHE A 154 1.08 -4.09 15.27
N SER A 155 1.26 -5.18 14.50
CA SER A 155 2.35 -6.12 14.68
C SER A 155 2.74 -6.77 13.35
N GLY A 156 3.99 -7.26 13.29
CA GLY A 156 4.46 -8.02 12.15
C GLY A 156 3.66 -9.29 11.90
N ASP A 157 3.18 -9.92 12.96
CA ASP A 157 2.35 -11.13 12.89
C ASP A 157 1.02 -10.86 12.19
N SER A 158 0.37 -9.77 12.55
CA SER A 158 -0.87 -9.33 11.91
C SER A 158 -0.67 -9.02 10.42
N LEU A 159 0.42 -8.33 10.08
CA LEU A 159 0.78 -8.04 8.70
C LEU A 159 1.07 -9.32 7.91
N SER A 160 1.84 -10.24 8.48
CA SER A 160 2.18 -11.51 7.85
C SER A 160 0.92 -12.32 7.50
N ARG A 161 -0.01 -12.42 8.44
CA ARG A 161 -1.28 -13.12 8.24
C ARG A 161 -2.13 -12.46 7.15
N ALA A 162 -2.20 -11.13 7.17
CA ALA A 162 -2.99 -10.38 6.20
C ALA A 162 -2.44 -10.56 4.78
N ILE A 163 -1.14 -10.47 4.58
CA ILE A 163 -0.51 -10.65 3.28
C ILE A 163 -0.60 -12.11 2.81
N SER A 164 -0.40 -13.06 3.70
CA SER A 164 -0.42 -14.50 3.36
C SER A 164 -1.75 -14.99 2.80
N LYS A 165 -2.86 -14.34 3.16
CA LYS A 165 -4.18 -14.67 2.58
C LYS A 165 -4.21 -14.48 1.06
N TYR A 166 -3.41 -13.59 0.54
CA TYR A 166 -3.44 -13.19 -0.87
C TYR A 166 -2.31 -13.82 -1.70
N ILE A 167 -1.26 -14.26 -1.04
CA ILE A 167 -0.06 -14.77 -1.72
C ILE A 167 -0.06 -16.31 -1.74
N GLY A 168 -0.94 -16.93 -0.98
CA GLY A 168 -1.25 -18.37 -0.94
C GLY A 168 -0.09 -19.31 -1.18
#